data_041e957915e625b6487296e2f18a115e
#
_entry.id   041e957915e625b6487296e2f18a115e
#
_cell.length_a   1.000
_cell.length_b   1.000
_cell.length_c   1.000
_cell.angle_alpha   90.00
_cell.angle_beta   90.00
_cell.angle_gamma   90.00
#
_symmetry.space_group_name_H-M   'P 1'
#
loop_
_entity.id
_entity.type
_entity.pdbx_description
1 polymer ?
#
loop_
_entity_poly.entity_id
_entity_poly.type
_entity_poly.pdbx_seq_one_letter_code
_entity_poly.pdbx_strand_id
1 'polypeptide(L)'
;IDSCLLILHDWADDLTLAPKEIDKERGVIHEEWRTRTGAMMRMYETLFPVMFAGSRYAYRLPIGTMEVVDNFPYQALRDYYEKWYRPDQQGIIVVGDIDVDAVEAKIKNLFGPIKMPENPATREYFPVPDNKEPIIAIAKDKEQQVAQVAVFHKHDAFPNEMKNNVGYLVYNFMLGMTESMMNARLEELTQSANPPFIGAGVADGDFILSKTKKAYQGAAVCKENAIESGLAALMREFERATRFGFTAGEYARAKADYLSMLEKAYNERNNMKNEQFVEQYVRNFIDAEPIPSVEDEYTLMSQIVPNIPLDQVNQLFKGMVNDSNIVVALFCPDKPDMKYPTEADIKKVLADVKAEKIEPYVDKVSDEPLLKETPQPGKVVKTEPGMYGSTVLTLSNGVHVILKQTDFKADEIRMQSFSNGGTSVFDDKDALQFKMIDQVVALGGLGNFSAIELPKVLAGKVVSAESSVRTLTEAVNGSCAPKDLETMLQLTYLLFTAPRTDQAAFDSFKSRMKAQLANLEANPQ
;
A
#
# COMPACT_ATOMS: atom_id res chain seq x y z
N ILE A 1 27.76 -16.28 10.89
CA ILE A 1 27.38 -16.93 9.62
C ILE A 1 27.29 -18.44 9.81
N ASP A 2 28.34 -19.15 10.30
CA ASP A 2 28.38 -20.61 10.38
C ASP A 2 27.22 -21.21 11.20
N SER A 3 26.94 -20.66 12.38
CA SER A 3 25.81 -21.10 13.19
C SER A 3 24.46 -20.86 12.52
N CYS A 4 24.31 -19.75 11.79
CA CYS A 4 23.08 -19.46 11.04
C CYS A 4 22.89 -20.47 9.89
N LEU A 5 23.94 -20.75 9.13
CA LEU A 5 23.88 -21.73 8.05
C LEU A 5 23.60 -23.14 8.57
N LEU A 6 24.16 -23.52 9.73
CA LEU A 6 23.87 -24.81 10.38
C LEU A 6 22.40 -24.90 10.78
N ILE A 7 21.84 -23.88 11.41
CA ILE A 7 20.42 -23.85 11.78
C ILE A 7 19.51 -23.95 10.54
N LEU A 8 19.86 -23.21 9.47
CA LEU A 8 19.11 -23.29 8.20
C LEU A 8 19.20 -24.70 7.58
N HIS A 9 20.37 -25.36 7.67
CA HIS A 9 20.55 -26.74 7.21
C HIS A 9 19.65 -27.68 7.99
N ASP A 10 19.66 -27.60 9.33
CA ASP A 10 18.82 -28.44 10.19
C ASP A 10 17.33 -28.27 9.87
N TRP A 11 16.90 -27.02 9.57
CA TRP A 11 15.53 -26.80 9.12
C TRP A 11 15.24 -27.38 7.73
N ALA A 12 16.24 -27.37 6.85
CA ALA A 12 16.08 -27.83 5.47
C ALA A 12 16.00 -29.36 5.34
N ASP A 13 16.76 -30.13 6.15
CA ASP A 13 16.92 -31.57 5.95
C ASP A 13 16.94 -32.44 7.24
N ASP A 14 17.20 -31.86 8.42
CA ASP A 14 17.49 -32.61 9.65
C ASP A 14 16.47 -32.43 10.80
N LEU A 15 15.22 -32.02 10.50
CA LEU A 15 14.19 -31.89 11.53
C LEU A 15 13.82 -33.26 12.11
N THR A 16 14.02 -33.46 13.42
CA THR A 16 13.72 -34.70 14.12
C THR A 16 12.24 -35.06 14.20
N LEU A 17 11.35 -34.05 14.18
CA LEU A 17 9.90 -34.19 14.27
C LEU A 17 9.48 -35.24 15.34
N ALA A 18 10.07 -35.12 16.54
CA ALA A 18 9.80 -36.03 17.64
C ALA A 18 8.35 -35.89 18.14
N PRO A 19 7.65 -37.00 18.46
CA PRO A 19 6.24 -36.97 18.88
C PRO A 19 5.95 -35.96 20.00
N LYS A 20 6.81 -35.94 21.03
CA LYS A 20 6.66 -35.02 22.16
C LYS A 20 6.72 -33.53 21.75
N GLU A 21 7.57 -33.20 20.78
CA GLU A 21 7.70 -31.81 20.32
C GLU A 21 6.56 -31.46 19.37
N ILE A 22 6.08 -32.38 18.54
CA ILE A 22 4.87 -32.19 17.71
C ILE A 22 3.66 -31.92 18.61
N ASP A 23 3.49 -32.68 19.71
CA ASP A 23 2.35 -32.45 20.62
C ASP A 23 2.43 -31.11 21.35
N LYS A 24 3.62 -30.62 21.68
CA LYS A 24 3.78 -29.25 22.20
C LYS A 24 3.40 -28.19 21.17
N GLU A 25 3.82 -28.40 19.93
CA GLU A 25 3.59 -27.45 18.85
C GLU A 25 2.11 -27.34 18.50
N ARG A 26 1.31 -28.40 18.67
CA ARG A 26 -0.16 -28.32 18.52
C ARG A 26 -0.74 -27.20 19.41
N GLY A 27 -0.27 -27.09 20.67
CA GLY A 27 -0.67 -26.00 21.57
C GLY A 27 -0.26 -24.63 21.08
N VAL A 28 0.91 -24.50 20.45
CA VAL A 28 1.38 -23.24 19.84
C VAL A 28 0.48 -22.86 18.66
N ILE A 29 0.14 -23.81 17.79
CA ILE A 29 -0.78 -23.56 16.65
C ILE A 29 -2.19 -23.17 17.15
N HIS A 30 -2.69 -23.77 18.25
CA HIS A 30 -3.95 -23.34 18.88
C HIS A 30 -3.89 -21.88 19.35
N GLU A 31 -2.79 -21.46 19.99
CA GLU A 31 -2.62 -20.07 20.41
C GLU A 31 -2.46 -19.13 19.22
N GLU A 32 -1.76 -19.52 18.18
CA GLU A 32 -1.68 -18.78 16.93
C GLU A 32 -3.06 -18.60 16.30
N TRP A 33 -3.82 -19.67 16.19
CA TRP A 33 -5.20 -19.62 15.70
C TRP A 33 -6.06 -18.70 16.56
N ARG A 34 -6.02 -18.83 17.89
CA ARG A 34 -6.77 -18.00 18.83
C ARG A 34 -6.44 -16.51 18.68
N THR A 35 -5.17 -16.17 18.55
CA THR A 35 -4.71 -14.77 18.47
C THR A 35 -4.88 -14.16 17.09
N ARG A 36 -4.87 -14.96 16.04
CA ARG A 36 -5.05 -14.49 14.64
C ARG A 36 -6.47 -14.60 14.13
N THR A 37 -7.35 -15.35 14.79
CA THR A 37 -8.75 -15.50 14.38
C THR A 37 -9.57 -14.32 14.87
N GLY A 38 -9.31 -13.13 14.30
CA GLY A 38 -10.15 -11.94 14.44
C GLY A 38 -11.33 -11.95 13.44
N ALA A 39 -12.13 -10.88 13.45
CA ALA A 39 -13.31 -10.72 12.59
C ALA A 39 -13.02 -11.03 11.11
N MET A 40 -11.94 -10.50 10.59
CA MET A 40 -11.57 -10.68 9.17
C MET A 40 -11.37 -12.16 8.80
N MET A 41 -10.67 -12.93 9.66
CA MET A 41 -10.43 -14.34 9.41
C MET A 41 -11.73 -15.16 9.44
N ARG A 42 -12.61 -14.93 10.42
CA ARG A 42 -13.92 -15.58 10.49
C ARG A 42 -14.81 -15.26 9.29
N MET A 43 -14.73 -14.01 8.81
CA MET A 43 -15.43 -13.62 7.59
C MET A 43 -14.86 -14.31 6.35
N TYR A 44 -13.53 -14.45 6.23
CA TYR A 44 -12.92 -15.21 5.14
C TYR A 44 -13.33 -16.69 5.13
N GLU A 45 -13.47 -17.33 6.28
CA GLU A 45 -14.00 -18.70 6.37
C GLU A 45 -15.40 -18.81 5.75
N THR A 46 -16.21 -17.75 5.86
CA THR A 46 -17.55 -17.69 5.23
C THR A 46 -17.49 -17.33 3.74
N LEU A 47 -16.60 -16.41 3.36
CA LEU A 47 -16.53 -15.86 2.01
C LEU A 47 -15.82 -16.81 1.02
N PHE A 48 -14.75 -17.49 1.44
CA PHE A 48 -13.92 -18.29 0.54
C PHE A 48 -14.64 -19.44 -0.15
N PRO A 49 -15.54 -20.19 0.50
CA PRO A 49 -16.34 -21.22 -0.20
C PRO A 49 -17.14 -20.68 -1.38
N VAL A 50 -17.57 -19.40 -1.31
CA VAL A 50 -18.29 -18.71 -2.39
C VAL A 50 -17.34 -18.13 -3.42
N MET A 51 -16.34 -17.36 -2.97
CA MET A 51 -15.42 -16.64 -3.87
C MET A 51 -14.51 -17.58 -4.67
N PHE A 52 -14.12 -18.70 -4.06
CA PHE A 52 -13.26 -19.72 -4.67
C PHE A 52 -14.01 -20.99 -5.05
N ALA A 53 -15.32 -20.90 -5.31
CA ALA A 53 -16.11 -22.05 -5.69
C ALA A 53 -15.47 -22.83 -6.86
N GLY A 54 -15.33 -24.15 -6.69
CA GLY A 54 -14.66 -25.01 -7.67
C GLY A 54 -13.14 -25.06 -7.58
N SER A 55 -12.52 -24.34 -6.63
CA SER A 55 -11.07 -24.41 -6.34
C SER A 55 -10.80 -24.93 -4.95
N ARG A 56 -9.60 -25.52 -4.75
CA ARG A 56 -9.15 -25.94 -3.41
C ARG A 56 -8.92 -24.76 -2.46
N TYR A 57 -8.69 -23.54 -2.96
CA TYR A 57 -8.57 -22.34 -2.13
C TYR A 57 -9.81 -22.08 -1.28
N ALA A 58 -10.99 -22.59 -1.68
CA ALA A 58 -12.24 -22.46 -0.92
C ALA A 58 -12.16 -22.99 0.52
N TYR A 59 -11.29 -23.98 0.78
CA TYR A 59 -11.23 -24.70 2.07
C TYR A 59 -9.80 -24.93 2.58
N ARG A 60 -8.82 -24.18 2.07
CA ARG A 60 -7.40 -24.40 2.35
C ARG A 60 -6.72 -23.14 2.89
N LEU A 61 -7.25 -22.61 4.00
CA LEU A 61 -6.54 -21.59 4.74
C LEU A 61 -5.22 -22.15 5.29
N PRO A 62 -4.13 -21.35 5.27
CA PRO A 62 -2.79 -21.82 5.69
C PRO A 62 -2.74 -22.39 7.12
N ILE A 63 -3.50 -21.82 8.05
CA ILE A 63 -3.56 -22.29 9.44
C ILE A 63 -4.20 -23.69 9.58
N GLY A 64 -4.98 -24.12 8.56
CA GLY A 64 -5.73 -25.37 8.62
C GLY A 64 -6.95 -25.30 9.55
N THR A 65 -7.42 -26.48 9.98
CA THR A 65 -8.50 -26.61 10.97
C THR A 65 -7.96 -27.23 12.25
N MET A 66 -8.48 -26.81 13.39
CA MET A 66 -8.04 -27.34 14.69
C MET A 66 -8.34 -28.84 14.82
N GLU A 67 -9.40 -29.33 14.20
CA GLU A 67 -9.68 -30.77 14.11
C GLU A 67 -8.51 -31.54 13.47
N VAL A 68 -7.94 -31.02 12.38
CA VAL A 68 -6.76 -31.62 11.74
C VAL A 68 -5.54 -31.47 12.62
N VAL A 69 -5.31 -30.28 13.20
CA VAL A 69 -4.15 -30.01 14.09
C VAL A 69 -4.12 -31.00 15.26
N ASP A 70 -5.29 -31.28 15.87
CA ASP A 70 -5.38 -32.19 17.03
C ASP A 70 -5.20 -33.66 16.66
N ASN A 71 -5.61 -34.07 15.46
CA ASN A 71 -5.78 -35.50 15.14
C ASN A 71 -4.83 -36.03 14.06
N PHE A 72 -4.01 -35.21 13.37
CA PHE A 72 -3.11 -35.74 12.37
C PHE A 72 -2.07 -36.66 13.02
N PRO A 73 -1.77 -37.86 12.43
CA PRO A 73 -0.75 -38.73 12.94
C PRO A 73 0.65 -38.12 12.70
N TYR A 74 1.58 -38.35 13.62
CA TYR A 74 2.98 -37.86 13.52
C TYR A 74 3.62 -38.15 12.17
N GLN A 75 3.33 -39.35 11.63
CA GLN A 75 3.86 -39.74 10.33
C GLN A 75 3.40 -38.83 9.19
N ALA A 76 2.19 -38.31 9.22
CA ALA A 76 1.70 -37.38 8.19
C ALA A 76 2.55 -36.10 8.09
N LEU A 77 3.04 -35.60 9.24
CA LEU A 77 3.93 -34.42 9.25
C LEU A 77 5.32 -34.78 8.70
N ARG A 78 5.86 -35.97 9.03
CA ARG A 78 7.14 -36.43 8.49
C ARG A 78 7.05 -36.66 6.98
N ASP A 79 5.99 -37.34 6.52
CA ASP A 79 5.74 -37.57 5.09
C ASP A 79 5.63 -36.25 4.32
N TYR A 80 5.02 -35.22 4.94
CA TYR A 80 4.93 -33.87 4.36
C TYR A 80 6.32 -33.24 4.25
N TYR A 81 7.11 -33.30 5.32
CA TYR A 81 8.45 -32.75 5.36
C TYR A 81 9.35 -33.42 4.31
N GLU A 82 9.44 -34.74 4.28
CA GLU A 82 10.21 -35.51 3.30
C GLU A 82 9.77 -35.26 1.85
N LYS A 83 8.46 -35.02 1.64
CA LYS A 83 7.90 -34.78 0.31
C LYS A 83 8.24 -33.41 -0.23
N TRP A 84 8.23 -32.38 0.60
CA TRP A 84 8.24 -30.98 0.16
C TRP A 84 9.48 -30.18 0.55
N TYR A 85 10.20 -30.55 1.63
CA TYR A 85 11.46 -29.93 2.03
C TYR A 85 12.61 -30.61 1.31
N ARG A 86 12.85 -30.21 0.09
CA ARG A 86 13.84 -30.84 -0.80
C ARG A 86 14.58 -29.79 -1.62
N PRO A 87 15.82 -30.07 -2.08
CA PRO A 87 16.73 -29.09 -2.67
C PRO A 87 16.14 -28.30 -3.85
N ASP A 88 15.33 -28.92 -4.72
CA ASP A 88 14.72 -28.25 -5.88
C ASP A 88 13.62 -27.24 -5.55
N GLN A 89 13.21 -27.17 -4.28
CA GLN A 89 12.17 -26.24 -3.80
C GLN A 89 12.69 -25.28 -2.72
N GLN A 90 14.00 -25.27 -2.46
CA GLN A 90 14.62 -24.40 -1.48
C GLN A 90 15.54 -23.40 -2.16
N GLY A 91 15.49 -22.15 -1.71
CA GLY A 91 16.42 -21.09 -2.08
C GLY A 91 17.16 -20.59 -0.84
N ILE A 92 18.47 -20.44 -0.94
CA ILE A 92 19.29 -19.89 0.13
C ILE A 92 19.74 -18.49 -0.30
N ILE A 93 19.32 -17.50 0.45
CA ILE A 93 19.61 -16.08 0.16
C ILE A 93 20.36 -15.50 1.35
N VAL A 94 21.55 -15.00 1.11
CA VAL A 94 22.40 -14.34 2.13
C VAL A 94 22.79 -12.97 1.61
N VAL A 95 22.45 -11.94 2.35
CA VAL A 95 22.75 -10.55 2.01
C VAL A 95 23.41 -9.85 3.19
N GLY A 96 24.52 -9.16 2.96
CA GLY A 96 25.23 -8.44 4.02
C GLY A 96 26.66 -8.08 3.62
N ASP A 97 27.41 -7.56 4.57
CA ASP A 97 28.86 -7.34 4.44
C ASP A 97 29.59 -8.69 4.65
N ILE A 98 29.73 -9.44 3.55
CA ILE A 98 30.26 -10.80 3.54
C ILE A 98 31.28 -10.99 2.42
N ASP A 99 32.20 -11.95 2.62
CA ASP A 99 32.97 -12.54 1.53
C ASP A 99 32.07 -13.56 0.80
N VAL A 100 31.62 -13.19 -0.40
CA VAL A 100 30.64 -14.00 -1.19
C VAL A 100 31.21 -15.36 -1.52
N ASP A 101 32.47 -15.47 -1.96
CA ASP A 101 33.09 -16.74 -2.36
C ASP A 101 33.23 -17.68 -1.15
N ALA A 102 33.62 -17.13 0.01
CA ALA A 102 33.73 -17.91 1.24
C ALA A 102 32.37 -18.41 1.73
N VAL A 103 31.30 -17.59 1.64
CA VAL A 103 29.95 -17.99 2.04
C VAL A 103 29.36 -18.99 1.05
N GLU A 104 29.55 -18.79 -0.25
CA GLU A 104 29.14 -19.75 -1.29
C GLU A 104 29.80 -21.11 -1.08
N ALA A 105 31.10 -21.17 -0.78
CA ALA A 105 31.79 -22.42 -0.47
C ALA A 105 31.21 -23.13 0.76
N LYS A 106 30.86 -22.38 1.81
CA LYS A 106 30.20 -22.93 3.01
C LYS A 106 28.82 -23.50 2.69
N ILE A 107 28.02 -22.77 1.90
CA ILE A 107 26.69 -23.24 1.44
C ILE A 107 26.85 -24.53 0.63
N LYS A 108 27.74 -24.59 -0.35
CA LYS A 108 28.01 -25.79 -1.14
C LYS A 108 28.43 -26.98 -0.30
N ASN A 109 29.29 -26.76 0.69
CA ASN A 109 29.75 -27.82 1.56
C ASN A 109 28.66 -28.35 2.50
N LEU A 110 27.79 -27.48 2.99
CA LEU A 110 26.77 -27.83 3.98
C LEU A 110 25.49 -28.38 3.32
N PHE A 111 24.97 -27.72 2.30
CA PHE A 111 23.72 -28.08 1.66
C PHE A 111 23.87 -28.97 0.43
N GLY A 112 25.05 -28.98 -0.22
CA GLY A 112 25.32 -29.83 -1.38
C GLY A 112 25.15 -31.34 -1.16
N PRO A 113 25.41 -31.90 0.04
CA PRO A 113 25.17 -33.31 0.34
C PRO A 113 23.69 -33.70 0.42
N ILE A 114 22.77 -32.77 0.60
CA ILE A 114 21.32 -33.06 0.68
C ILE A 114 20.85 -33.70 -0.62
N LYS A 115 20.22 -34.85 -0.52
CA LYS A 115 19.83 -35.67 -1.67
C LYS A 115 18.43 -35.37 -2.14
N MET A 116 18.26 -35.34 -3.46
CA MET A 116 16.93 -35.33 -4.06
C MET A 116 16.26 -36.73 -3.90
N PRO A 117 14.95 -36.79 -3.59
CA PRO A 117 14.18 -38.01 -3.68
C PRO A 117 14.24 -38.61 -5.09
N GLU A 118 14.24 -39.97 -5.19
CA GLU A 118 14.29 -40.65 -6.51
C GLU A 118 13.09 -40.30 -7.41
N ASN A 119 11.89 -40.14 -6.83
CA ASN A 119 10.66 -39.79 -7.53
C ASN A 119 10.01 -38.55 -6.87
N PRO A 120 10.55 -37.36 -7.09
CA PRO A 120 10.04 -36.15 -6.44
C PRO A 120 8.60 -35.86 -6.87
N ALA A 121 7.74 -35.57 -5.89
CA ALA A 121 6.36 -35.18 -6.17
C ALA A 121 6.31 -33.88 -6.98
N THR A 122 5.45 -33.84 -8.01
CA THR A 122 5.20 -32.63 -8.79
C THR A 122 4.40 -31.65 -7.95
N ARG A 123 4.82 -30.37 -7.94
CA ARG A 123 4.04 -29.30 -7.31
C ARG A 123 2.81 -29.01 -8.16
N GLU A 124 1.65 -29.16 -7.56
CA GLU A 124 0.37 -28.87 -8.21
C GLU A 124 -0.06 -27.42 -7.92
N TYR A 125 -0.57 -26.74 -8.94
CA TYR A 125 -1.22 -25.44 -8.82
C TYR A 125 -2.72 -25.61 -9.05
N PHE A 126 -3.52 -25.05 -8.15
CA PHE A 126 -4.96 -25.22 -8.22
C PHE A 126 -5.59 -24.02 -8.92
N PRO A 127 -6.28 -24.23 -10.07
CA PRO A 127 -6.91 -23.16 -10.78
C PRO A 127 -8.08 -22.55 -9.97
N VAL A 128 -8.29 -21.26 -10.15
CA VAL A 128 -9.52 -20.56 -9.76
C VAL A 128 -10.36 -20.38 -11.01
N PRO A 129 -11.57 -20.96 -11.06
CA PRO A 129 -12.41 -20.89 -12.26
C PRO A 129 -12.82 -19.46 -12.62
N ASP A 130 -12.97 -19.22 -13.90
CA ASP A 130 -13.62 -18.02 -14.42
C ASP A 130 -15.11 -18.03 -14.15
N ASN A 131 -15.73 -16.87 -14.05
CA ASN A 131 -17.18 -16.71 -13.93
C ASN A 131 -17.73 -15.71 -14.93
N LYS A 132 -18.88 -16.04 -15.52
CA LYS A 132 -19.59 -15.15 -16.46
C LYS A 132 -20.46 -14.15 -15.69
N GLU A 133 -21.18 -14.66 -14.68
CA GLU A 133 -22.03 -13.85 -13.82
C GLU A 133 -21.24 -13.40 -12.60
N PRO A 134 -21.49 -12.20 -12.05
CA PRO A 134 -20.86 -11.75 -10.81
C PRO A 134 -21.10 -12.71 -9.64
N ILE A 135 -20.04 -13.10 -8.95
CA ILE A 135 -20.08 -13.84 -7.70
C ILE A 135 -20.21 -12.83 -6.56
N ILE A 136 -21.22 -12.99 -5.71
CA ILE A 136 -21.45 -12.13 -4.55
C ILE A 136 -21.28 -12.94 -3.28
N ALA A 137 -20.39 -12.51 -2.41
CA ALA A 137 -20.10 -13.13 -1.13
C ALA A 137 -20.32 -12.12 0.00
N ILE A 138 -21.11 -12.49 1.02
CA ILE A 138 -21.48 -11.59 2.11
C ILE A 138 -21.15 -12.26 3.44
N ALA A 139 -20.36 -11.60 4.27
CA ALA A 139 -20.07 -12.05 5.63
C ALA A 139 -20.34 -10.94 6.64
N LYS A 140 -20.65 -11.34 7.87
CA LYS A 140 -20.90 -10.46 9.01
C LYS A 140 -20.13 -10.95 10.22
N ASP A 141 -19.65 -10.01 11.00
CA ASP A 141 -18.99 -10.33 12.27
C ASP A 141 -19.26 -9.23 13.30
N LYS A 142 -19.42 -9.62 14.57
CA LYS A 142 -19.73 -8.68 15.67
C LYS A 142 -18.58 -7.74 16.01
N GLU A 143 -17.34 -8.15 15.72
CA GLU A 143 -16.14 -7.34 15.96
C GLU A 143 -15.76 -6.50 14.74
N GLN A 144 -16.44 -6.70 13.59
CA GLN A 144 -16.24 -5.83 12.43
C GLN A 144 -16.82 -4.45 12.72
N GLN A 145 -15.98 -3.41 12.58
CA GLN A 145 -16.36 -2.06 12.99
C GLN A 145 -17.11 -1.28 11.91
N VAL A 146 -16.70 -1.44 10.65
CA VAL A 146 -17.23 -0.71 9.51
C VAL A 146 -17.60 -1.65 8.37
N ALA A 147 -18.60 -1.29 7.59
CA ALA A 147 -18.91 -2.01 6.38
C ALA A 147 -17.87 -1.74 5.30
N GLN A 148 -17.38 -2.80 4.67
CA GLN A 148 -16.45 -2.70 3.57
C GLN A 148 -16.97 -3.54 2.39
N VAL A 149 -16.89 -2.98 1.20
CA VAL A 149 -17.11 -3.71 -0.05
C VAL A 149 -15.81 -3.79 -0.82
N ALA A 150 -15.50 -4.99 -1.32
CA ALA A 150 -14.38 -5.22 -2.23
C ALA A 150 -14.90 -5.80 -3.54
N VAL A 151 -14.43 -5.26 -4.65
CA VAL A 151 -14.73 -5.73 -6.00
C VAL A 151 -13.44 -6.21 -6.63
N PHE A 152 -13.46 -7.41 -7.17
CA PHE A 152 -12.33 -8.05 -7.83
C PHE A 152 -12.68 -8.31 -9.30
N HIS A 153 -11.88 -7.81 -10.20
CA HIS A 153 -11.90 -8.18 -11.61
C HIS A 153 -10.77 -9.19 -11.83
N LYS A 154 -11.10 -10.49 -11.77
CA LYS A 154 -10.10 -11.56 -11.90
C LYS A 154 -9.51 -11.58 -13.31
N HIS A 155 -8.21 -11.79 -13.38
CA HIS A 155 -7.48 -12.01 -14.62
C HIS A 155 -6.36 -13.04 -14.42
N ASP A 156 -5.79 -13.54 -15.52
CA ASP A 156 -4.71 -14.50 -15.43
C ASP A 156 -3.43 -13.86 -14.89
N ALA A 157 -2.68 -14.62 -14.11
CA ALA A 157 -1.34 -14.23 -13.71
C ALA A 157 -0.43 -14.13 -14.93
N PHE A 158 0.48 -13.15 -14.95
CA PHE A 158 1.48 -13.05 -15.99
C PHE A 158 2.39 -14.30 -15.96
N PRO A 159 2.61 -15.01 -17.09
CA PRO A 159 3.41 -16.22 -17.10
C PRO A 159 4.83 -15.98 -16.58
N ASN A 160 5.30 -16.82 -15.65
CA ASN A 160 6.61 -16.65 -15.02
C ASN A 160 7.77 -16.66 -16.02
N GLU A 161 7.69 -17.50 -17.06
CA GLU A 161 8.67 -17.58 -18.14
C GLU A 161 8.75 -16.31 -18.99
N MET A 162 7.74 -15.45 -18.94
CA MET A 162 7.67 -14.20 -19.69
C MET A 162 8.05 -12.97 -18.84
N LYS A 163 8.31 -13.12 -17.56
CA LYS A 163 8.61 -11.99 -16.67
C LYS A 163 10.02 -11.43 -16.86
N ASN A 164 11.00 -12.25 -17.21
CA ASN A 164 12.39 -11.82 -17.37
C ASN A 164 12.65 -11.09 -18.69
N ASN A 165 11.90 -10.01 -18.93
CA ASN A 165 12.08 -9.15 -20.10
C ASN A 165 11.55 -7.73 -19.85
N VAL A 166 11.96 -6.80 -20.73
CA VAL A 166 11.58 -5.38 -20.67
C VAL A 166 10.07 -5.18 -20.78
N GLY A 167 9.39 -6.02 -21.56
CA GLY A 167 7.92 -5.95 -21.73
C GLY A 167 7.17 -6.10 -20.41
N TYR A 168 7.69 -6.91 -19.48
CA TYR A 168 7.11 -7.05 -18.16
C TYR A 168 7.30 -5.79 -17.29
N LEU A 169 8.46 -5.14 -17.36
CA LEU A 169 8.69 -3.86 -16.67
C LEU A 169 7.73 -2.77 -17.20
N VAL A 170 7.55 -2.72 -18.52
CA VAL A 170 6.58 -1.81 -19.16
C VAL A 170 5.14 -2.12 -18.73
N TYR A 171 4.78 -3.39 -18.68
CA TYR A 171 3.47 -3.83 -18.18
C TYR A 171 3.23 -3.37 -16.75
N ASN A 172 4.18 -3.61 -15.85
CA ASN A 172 4.09 -3.18 -14.44
C ASN A 172 4.01 -1.66 -14.31
N PHE A 173 4.78 -0.92 -15.12
CA PHE A 173 4.67 0.54 -15.18
C PHE A 173 3.25 0.98 -15.58
N MET A 174 2.71 0.44 -16.68
CA MET A 174 1.37 0.82 -17.14
C MET A 174 0.30 0.47 -16.11
N LEU A 175 0.44 -0.67 -15.43
CA LEU A 175 -0.44 -1.10 -14.36
C LEU A 175 -0.40 -0.11 -13.19
N GLY A 176 0.80 0.24 -12.70
CA GLY A 176 0.97 1.25 -11.65
C GLY A 176 0.41 2.63 -12.03
N MET A 177 0.45 3.00 -13.33
CA MET A 177 -0.20 4.23 -13.80
C MET A 177 -1.72 4.16 -13.64
N THR A 178 -2.36 3.03 -13.99
CA THR A 178 -3.81 2.86 -13.80
C THR A 178 -4.21 2.97 -12.35
N GLU A 179 -3.44 2.34 -11.45
CA GLU A 179 -3.66 2.40 -10.00
C GLU A 179 -3.51 3.82 -9.45
N SER A 180 -2.42 4.50 -9.82
CA SER A 180 -2.15 5.87 -9.38
C SER A 180 -3.27 6.83 -9.78
N MET A 181 -3.70 6.80 -11.04
CA MET A 181 -4.75 7.68 -11.54
C MET A 181 -6.13 7.35 -10.96
N MET A 182 -6.46 6.06 -10.80
CA MET A 182 -7.73 5.67 -10.15
C MET A 182 -7.76 6.06 -8.67
N ASN A 183 -6.68 5.82 -7.93
CA ASN A 183 -6.59 6.20 -6.53
C ASN A 183 -6.72 7.72 -6.35
N ALA A 184 -6.14 8.52 -7.24
CA ALA A 184 -6.31 9.98 -7.21
C ALA A 184 -7.77 10.40 -7.39
N ARG A 185 -8.51 9.78 -8.32
CA ARG A 185 -9.96 10.05 -8.50
C ARG A 185 -10.79 9.63 -7.27
N LEU A 186 -10.49 8.49 -6.68
CA LEU A 186 -11.18 8.01 -5.49
C LEU A 186 -10.92 8.91 -4.28
N GLU A 187 -9.69 9.40 -4.13
CA GLU A 187 -9.34 10.37 -3.09
C GLU A 187 -10.11 11.68 -3.25
N GLU A 188 -10.26 12.21 -4.46
CA GLU A 188 -11.09 13.40 -4.72
C GLU A 188 -12.54 13.20 -4.26
N LEU A 189 -13.11 12.01 -4.44
CA LEU A 189 -14.45 11.69 -3.97
C LEU A 189 -14.53 11.65 -2.44
N THR A 190 -13.49 11.18 -1.74
CA THR A 190 -13.48 11.18 -0.27
C THR A 190 -13.43 12.57 0.33
N GLN A 191 -12.85 13.53 -0.38
CA GLN A 191 -12.74 14.93 0.04
C GLN A 191 -13.94 15.79 -0.38
N SER A 192 -14.89 15.23 -1.12
CA SER A 192 -16.10 15.95 -1.52
C SER A 192 -16.99 16.29 -0.32
N ALA A 193 -17.86 17.30 -0.47
CA ALA A 193 -18.78 17.73 0.60
C ALA A 193 -19.72 16.62 1.13
N ASN A 194 -20.07 15.67 0.28
CA ASN A 194 -20.87 14.50 0.65
C ASN A 194 -20.23 13.23 0.07
N PRO A 195 -19.13 12.75 0.68
CA PRO A 195 -18.40 11.63 0.13
C PRO A 195 -19.26 10.36 0.12
N PRO A 196 -19.23 9.57 -0.97
CA PRO A 196 -20.04 8.36 -1.07
C PRO A 196 -19.55 7.21 -0.17
N PHE A 197 -18.30 7.27 0.25
CA PHE A 197 -17.63 6.31 1.14
C PHE A 197 -16.70 7.05 2.12
N ILE A 198 -16.24 6.37 3.15
CA ILE A 198 -15.28 6.90 4.13
C ILE A 198 -13.87 6.95 3.53
N GLY A 199 -13.55 5.96 2.70
CA GLY A 199 -12.32 5.83 1.95
C GLY A 199 -12.48 4.75 0.89
N ALA A 200 -11.71 4.83 -0.19
CA ALA A 200 -11.67 3.83 -1.23
C ALA A 200 -10.28 3.79 -1.88
N GLY A 201 -9.95 2.67 -2.49
CA GLY A 201 -8.70 2.52 -3.22
C GLY A 201 -8.74 1.33 -4.16
N VAL A 202 -7.77 1.30 -5.09
CA VAL A 202 -7.56 0.20 -6.03
C VAL A 202 -6.13 -0.29 -5.97
N ALA A 203 -5.94 -1.56 -6.28
CA ALA A 203 -4.64 -2.19 -6.48
C ALA A 203 -4.79 -3.42 -7.38
N ASP A 204 -3.72 -3.82 -8.06
CA ASP A 204 -3.61 -5.14 -8.68
C ASP A 204 -2.76 -6.06 -7.82
N GLY A 205 -3.12 -7.33 -7.80
CA GLY A 205 -2.36 -8.32 -7.03
C GLY A 205 -2.93 -9.73 -7.17
N ASP A 206 -2.41 -10.63 -6.37
CA ASP A 206 -2.96 -11.98 -6.28
C ASP A 206 -4.43 -11.91 -5.87
N PHE A 207 -5.30 -12.71 -6.50
CA PHE A 207 -6.68 -12.85 -6.06
C PHE A 207 -6.66 -13.51 -4.68
N ILE A 208 -6.50 -12.67 -3.66
CA ILE A 208 -6.35 -12.98 -2.22
C ILE A 208 -5.17 -13.93 -1.94
N LEU A 209 -5.37 -15.24 -2.08
CA LEU A 209 -4.38 -16.29 -1.82
C LEU A 209 -3.93 -17.03 -3.09
N SER A 210 -4.55 -16.75 -4.22
CA SER A 210 -4.37 -17.55 -5.43
C SER A 210 -3.01 -17.30 -6.06
N LYS A 211 -2.31 -18.37 -6.42
CA LYS A 211 -1.11 -18.31 -7.27
C LYS A 211 -1.43 -18.44 -8.77
N THR A 212 -2.69 -18.71 -9.12
CA THR A 212 -3.12 -18.95 -10.51
C THR A 212 -4.03 -17.87 -11.07
N LYS A 213 -4.51 -16.97 -10.23
CA LYS A 213 -5.35 -15.82 -10.60
C LYS A 213 -4.90 -14.57 -9.87
N LYS A 214 -4.85 -13.48 -10.59
CA LYS A 214 -4.74 -12.13 -10.06
C LYS A 214 -6.08 -11.41 -10.14
N ALA A 215 -6.16 -10.24 -9.56
CA ALA A 215 -7.33 -9.38 -9.68
C ALA A 215 -6.93 -7.91 -9.62
N TYR A 216 -7.47 -7.13 -10.54
CA TYR A 216 -7.55 -5.70 -10.35
C TYR A 216 -8.70 -5.46 -9.37
N GLN A 217 -8.37 -5.01 -8.16
CA GLN A 217 -9.33 -4.93 -7.07
C GLN A 217 -9.59 -3.48 -6.68
N GLY A 218 -10.83 -3.19 -6.33
CA GLY A 218 -11.21 -1.94 -5.68
C GLY A 218 -11.91 -2.23 -4.37
N ALA A 219 -11.60 -1.46 -3.33
CA ALA A 219 -12.27 -1.57 -2.05
C ALA A 219 -12.79 -0.21 -1.59
N ALA A 220 -13.96 -0.20 -0.93
CA ALA A 220 -14.50 0.99 -0.32
C ALA A 220 -15.00 0.69 1.10
N VAL A 221 -14.62 1.56 2.04
CA VAL A 221 -15.16 1.59 3.39
C VAL A 221 -16.43 2.43 3.36
N CYS A 222 -17.57 1.79 3.59
CA CYS A 222 -18.88 2.40 3.44
C CYS A 222 -19.36 3.05 4.73
N LYS A 223 -20.19 4.07 4.60
CA LYS A 223 -20.97 4.60 5.72
C LYS A 223 -22.02 3.57 6.16
N GLU A 224 -22.44 3.66 7.40
CA GLU A 224 -23.51 2.81 7.91
C GLU A 224 -24.77 2.90 7.04
N ASN A 225 -25.37 1.77 6.72
CA ASN A 225 -26.55 1.64 5.82
C ASN A 225 -26.37 2.25 4.41
N ALA A 226 -25.13 2.41 3.93
CA ALA A 226 -24.81 3.02 2.63
C ALA A 226 -23.89 2.14 1.77
N ILE A 227 -23.94 0.81 1.95
CA ILE A 227 -23.08 -0.15 1.21
C ILE A 227 -23.34 -0.05 -0.29
N GLU A 228 -24.60 -0.05 -0.71
CA GLU A 228 -25.02 0.00 -2.11
C GLU A 228 -24.56 1.31 -2.78
N SER A 229 -24.69 2.43 -2.09
CA SER A 229 -24.23 3.72 -2.63
C SER A 229 -22.70 3.83 -2.70
N GLY A 230 -21.98 3.25 -1.73
CA GLY A 230 -20.53 3.15 -1.75
C GLY A 230 -20.03 2.29 -2.91
N LEU A 231 -20.65 1.11 -3.10
CA LEU A 231 -20.38 0.24 -4.24
C LEU A 231 -20.69 0.94 -5.57
N ALA A 232 -21.85 1.58 -5.67
CA ALA A 232 -22.24 2.30 -6.89
C ALA A 232 -21.25 3.39 -7.26
N ALA A 233 -20.75 4.14 -6.28
CA ALA A 233 -19.74 5.19 -6.51
C ALA A 233 -18.39 4.60 -6.97
N LEU A 234 -17.92 3.53 -6.34
CA LEU A 234 -16.70 2.82 -6.75
C LEU A 234 -16.83 2.29 -8.18
N MET A 235 -17.91 1.58 -8.49
CA MET A 235 -18.16 1.02 -9.82
C MET A 235 -18.35 2.10 -10.88
N ARG A 236 -18.93 3.26 -10.52
CA ARG A 236 -19.07 4.39 -11.44
C ARG A 236 -17.73 4.94 -11.89
N GLU A 237 -16.72 4.97 -11.00
CA GLU A 237 -15.36 5.39 -11.40
C GLU A 237 -14.69 4.33 -12.28
N PHE A 238 -14.88 3.04 -12.01
CA PHE A 238 -14.44 1.97 -12.92
C PHE A 238 -15.07 2.13 -14.31
N GLU A 239 -16.38 2.31 -14.37
CA GLU A 239 -17.10 2.52 -15.64
C GLU A 239 -16.68 3.82 -16.34
N ARG A 240 -16.46 4.89 -15.60
CA ARG A 240 -15.98 6.17 -16.15
C ARG A 240 -14.62 5.98 -16.82
N ALA A 241 -13.67 5.36 -16.15
CA ALA A 241 -12.34 5.10 -16.69
C ALA A 241 -12.39 4.10 -17.87
N THR A 242 -13.25 3.10 -17.82
CA THR A 242 -13.43 2.13 -18.91
C THR A 242 -14.00 2.78 -20.17
N ARG A 243 -14.99 3.69 -20.02
CA ARG A 243 -15.68 4.33 -21.17
C ARG A 243 -14.89 5.48 -21.77
N PHE A 244 -14.25 6.30 -20.96
CA PHE A 244 -13.63 7.56 -21.39
C PHE A 244 -12.12 7.58 -21.24
N GLY A 245 -11.53 6.60 -20.55
CA GLY A 245 -10.11 6.55 -20.23
C GLY A 245 -9.70 7.55 -19.15
N PHE A 246 -8.41 7.59 -18.93
CA PHE A 246 -7.74 8.62 -18.15
C PHE A 246 -7.37 9.80 -19.05
N THR A 247 -7.24 11.00 -18.47
CA THR A 247 -6.88 12.20 -19.21
C THR A 247 -5.36 12.32 -19.40
N ALA A 248 -4.95 13.12 -20.38
CA ALA A 248 -3.53 13.41 -20.60
C ALA A 248 -2.88 14.10 -19.39
N GLY A 249 -3.64 14.93 -18.65
CA GLY A 249 -3.17 15.62 -17.45
C GLY A 249 -2.90 14.64 -16.29
N GLU A 250 -3.83 13.73 -16.02
CA GLU A 250 -3.64 12.67 -15.01
C GLU A 250 -2.41 11.84 -15.31
N TYR A 251 -2.28 11.38 -16.55
CA TYR A 251 -1.16 10.54 -16.98
C TYR A 251 0.19 11.27 -16.91
N ALA A 252 0.22 12.54 -17.33
CA ALA A 252 1.45 13.34 -17.25
C ALA A 252 1.95 13.47 -15.80
N ARG A 253 1.04 13.70 -14.85
CA ARG A 253 1.37 13.79 -13.42
C ARG A 253 1.85 12.45 -12.87
N ALA A 254 1.08 11.38 -13.06
CA ALA A 254 1.47 10.05 -12.59
C ALA A 254 2.83 9.60 -13.15
N LYS A 255 3.09 9.93 -14.41
CA LYS A 255 4.37 9.67 -15.07
C LYS A 255 5.51 10.50 -14.48
N ALA A 256 5.26 11.78 -14.16
CA ALA A 256 6.25 12.64 -13.52
C ALA A 256 6.61 12.15 -12.11
N ASP A 257 5.61 11.74 -11.34
CA ASP A 257 5.81 11.15 -10.00
C ASP A 257 6.64 9.86 -10.07
N TYR A 258 6.30 8.95 -10.99
CA TYR A 258 7.07 7.73 -11.21
C TYR A 258 8.55 8.01 -11.54
N LEU A 259 8.81 8.93 -12.49
CA LEU A 259 10.17 9.27 -12.90
C LEU A 259 10.96 9.93 -11.76
N SER A 260 10.32 10.76 -10.94
CA SER A 260 10.96 11.35 -9.76
C SER A 260 11.29 10.31 -8.69
N MET A 261 10.41 9.33 -8.47
CA MET A 261 10.68 8.22 -7.55
C MET A 261 11.80 7.31 -8.07
N LEU A 262 11.84 7.05 -9.36
CA LEU A 262 12.89 6.26 -10.02
C LEU A 262 14.25 6.95 -9.90
N GLU A 263 14.31 8.27 -10.13
CA GLU A 263 15.52 9.08 -9.94
C GLU A 263 15.99 9.05 -8.49
N LYS A 264 15.06 9.20 -7.53
CA LYS A 264 15.39 9.12 -6.10
C LYS A 264 15.96 7.74 -5.74
N ALA A 265 15.36 6.66 -6.22
CA ALA A 265 15.86 5.30 -5.99
C ALA A 265 17.28 5.14 -6.54
N TYR A 266 17.55 5.67 -7.73
CA TYR A 266 18.89 5.65 -8.33
C TYR A 266 19.90 6.45 -7.49
N ASN A 267 19.55 7.64 -7.02
CA ASN A 267 20.44 8.47 -6.21
C ASN A 267 20.75 7.81 -4.84
N GLU A 268 19.77 7.10 -4.26
CA GLU A 268 19.91 6.40 -2.97
C GLU A 268 20.40 4.94 -3.06
N ARG A 269 20.74 4.43 -4.25
CA ARG A 269 21.07 3.02 -4.48
C ARG A 269 22.18 2.45 -3.59
N ASN A 270 23.16 3.30 -3.20
CA ASN A 270 24.24 2.90 -2.31
C ASN A 270 23.84 2.87 -0.82
N ASN A 271 22.64 3.37 -0.49
CA ASN A 271 22.10 3.43 0.87
C ASN A 271 20.95 2.43 1.08
N MET A 272 20.76 1.49 0.15
CA MET A 272 19.74 0.45 0.26
C MET A 272 20.02 -0.48 1.44
N LYS A 273 18.97 -0.88 2.15
CA LYS A 273 19.06 -1.83 3.26
C LYS A 273 19.13 -3.27 2.75
N ASN A 274 19.81 -4.12 3.50
CA ASN A 274 19.92 -5.55 3.18
C ASN A 274 18.57 -6.24 3.03
N GLU A 275 17.57 -5.86 3.85
CA GLU A 275 16.22 -6.42 3.76
C GLU A 275 15.58 -6.22 2.38
N GLN A 276 15.81 -5.07 1.73
CA GLN A 276 15.25 -4.78 0.41
C GLN A 276 15.80 -5.75 -0.67
N PHE A 277 17.08 -6.07 -0.58
CA PHE A 277 17.69 -7.08 -1.47
C PHE A 277 17.17 -8.49 -1.17
N VAL A 278 17.04 -8.85 0.11
CA VAL A 278 16.46 -10.16 0.49
C VAL A 278 15.06 -10.31 -0.06
N GLU A 279 14.18 -9.31 0.12
CA GLU A 279 12.82 -9.33 -0.40
C GLU A 279 12.77 -9.45 -1.92
N GLN A 280 13.66 -8.74 -2.63
CA GLN A 280 13.76 -8.79 -4.07
C GLN A 280 14.15 -10.20 -4.56
N TYR A 281 15.18 -10.80 -3.95
CA TYR A 281 15.64 -12.15 -4.30
C TYR A 281 14.62 -13.23 -3.92
N VAL A 282 13.91 -13.06 -2.81
CA VAL A 282 12.80 -13.97 -2.42
C VAL A 282 11.68 -13.92 -3.46
N ARG A 283 11.25 -12.73 -3.89
CA ARG A 283 10.25 -12.59 -4.94
C ARG A 283 10.71 -13.19 -6.28
N ASN A 284 11.98 -13.02 -6.62
CA ASN A 284 12.53 -13.67 -7.81
C ASN A 284 12.44 -15.20 -7.71
N PHE A 285 12.85 -15.77 -6.57
CA PHE A 285 12.83 -17.21 -6.36
C PHE A 285 11.40 -17.78 -6.36
N ILE A 286 10.45 -17.11 -5.69
CA ILE A 286 9.07 -17.63 -5.52
C ILE A 286 8.21 -17.36 -6.77
N ASP A 287 8.29 -16.15 -7.32
CA ASP A 287 7.34 -15.65 -8.31
C ASP A 287 8.01 -15.27 -9.65
N ALA A 288 9.30 -15.60 -9.82
CA ALA A 288 10.11 -15.26 -11.00
C ALA A 288 10.13 -13.75 -11.33
N GLU A 289 9.95 -12.88 -10.31
CA GLU A 289 10.03 -11.44 -10.53
C GLU A 289 11.46 -11.06 -10.97
N PRO A 290 11.62 -10.19 -11.98
CA PRO A 290 12.96 -9.78 -12.43
C PRO A 290 13.70 -8.99 -11.34
N ILE A 291 15.01 -9.11 -11.35
CA ILE A 291 15.92 -8.42 -10.42
C ILE A 291 16.94 -7.56 -11.18
N PRO A 292 16.48 -6.55 -11.95
CA PRO A 292 17.42 -5.62 -12.55
C PRO A 292 18.21 -4.88 -11.48
N SER A 293 19.42 -4.44 -11.79
CA SER A 293 20.09 -3.47 -10.94
C SER A 293 19.31 -2.15 -10.95
N VAL A 294 19.45 -1.36 -9.88
CA VAL A 294 18.79 -0.04 -9.82
C VAL A 294 19.29 0.86 -10.95
N GLU A 295 20.57 0.72 -11.35
CA GLU A 295 21.18 1.42 -12.47
C GLU A 295 20.54 1.03 -13.81
N ASP A 296 20.35 -0.26 -14.04
CA ASP A 296 19.75 -0.78 -15.28
C ASP A 296 18.29 -0.37 -15.38
N GLU A 297 17.53 -0.51 -14.28
CA GLU A 297 16.11 -0.12 -14.23
C GLU A 297 15.97 1.40 -14.47
N TYR A 298 16.77 2.23 -13.80
CA TYR A 298 16.78 3.67 -14.00
C TYR A 298 17.10 4.04 -15.46
N THR A 299 18.17 3.48 -16.01
CA THR A 299 18.62 3.77 -17.37
C THR A 299 17.55 3.38 -18.39
N LEU A 300 16.98 2.20 -18.23
CA LEU A 300 16.01 1.64 -19.15
C LEU A 300 14.67 2.39 -19.07
N MET A 301 14.11 2.52 -17.86
CA MET A 301 12.78 3.09 -17.68
C MET A 301 12.77 4.60 -17.93
N SER A 302 13.83 5.33 -17.63
CA SER A 302 13.97 6.76 -17.97
C SER A 302 13.89 7.02 -19.49
N GLN A 303 14.32 6.06 -20.31
CA GLN A 303 14.24 6.17 -21.77
C GLN A 303 12.89 5.71 -22.33
N ILE A 304 12.29 4.68 -21.75
CA ILE A 304 11.08 4.04 -22.26
C ILE A 304 9.82 4.81 -21.85
N VAL A 305 9.71 5.14 -20.56
CA VAL A 305 8.50 5.74 -19.97
C VAL A 305 8.02 7.00 -20.68
N PRO A 306 8.87 7.95 -21.08
CA PRO A 306 8.42 9.13 -21.85
C PRO A 306 7.66 8.78 -23.12
N ASN A 307 7.98 7.65 -23.75
CA ASN A 307 7.46 7.23 -25.04
C ASN A 307 6.25 6.29 -24.96
N ILE A 308 5.82 5.87 -23.77
CA ILE A 308 4.62 5.05 -23.60
C ILE A 308 3.38 5.94 -23.75
N PRO A 309 2.51 5.69 -24.76
CA PRO A 309 1.34 6.51 -24.99
C PRO A 309 0.21 6.18 -24.00
N LEU A 310 -0.59 7.18 -23.64
CA LEU A 310 -1.76 7.03 -22.77
C LEU A 310 -2.74 5.97 -23.25
N ASP A 311 -2.93 5.86 -24.56
CA ASP A 311 -3.87 4.89 -25.17
C ASP A 311 -3.53 3.44 -24.78
N GLN A 312 -2.26 3.08 -24.65
CA GLN A 312 -1.87 1.74 -24.19
C GLN A 312 -2.26 1.51 -22.72
N VAL A 313 -2.10 2.50 -21.88
CA VAL A 313 -2.51 2.46 -20.47
C VAL A 313 -4.04 2.32 -20.36
N ASN A 314 -4.79 3.09 -21.15
CA ASN A 314 -6.25 3.01 -21.21
C ASN A 314 -6.74 1.65 -21.74
N GLN A 315 -6.06 1.08 -22.72
CA GLN A 315 -6.38 -0.26 -23.25
C GLN A 315 -6.09 -1.35 -22.21
N LEU A 316 -4.98 -1.25 -21.49
CA LEU A 316 -4.66 -2.18 -20.41
C LEU A 316 -5.77 -2.16 -19.33
N PHE A 317 -6.11 -0.98 -18.83
CA PHE A 317 -7.17 -0.82 -17.83
C PHE A 317 -8.49 -1.43 -18.30
N LYS A 318 -8.92 -1.11 -19.53
CA LYS A 318 -10.15 -1.65 -20.11
C LYS A 318 -10.12 -3.17 -20.28
N GLY A 319 -8.96 -3.75 -20.52
CA GLY A 319 -8.78 -5.21 -20.60
C GLY A 319 -8.90 -5.89 -19.23
N MET A 320 -8.43 -5.23 -18.18
CA MET A 320 -8.49 -5.77 -16.81
C MET A 320 -9.86 -5.58 -16.16
N VAL A 321 -10.48 -4.42 -16.33
CA VAL A 321 -11.81 -4.10 -15.79
C VAL A 321 -12.87 -4.39 -16.84
N ASN A 322 -13.22 -5.67 -16.99
CA ASN A 322 -14.22 -6.14 -17.94
C ASN A 322 -15.49 -6.66 -17.23
N ASP A 323 -16.52 -7.01 -18.01
CA ASP A 323 -17.83 -7.42 -17.48
C ASP A 323 -17.88 -8.89 -17.00
N SER A 324 -16.80 -9.65 -17.20
CA SER A 324 -16.66 -11.02 -16.70
C SER A 324 -15.70 -11.10 -15.52
N ASN A 325 -15.70 -12.25 -14.85
CA ASN A 325 -14.78 -12.51 -13.74
C ASN A 325 -14.90 -11.54 -12.54
N ILE A 326 -16.08 -10.94 -12.37
CA ILE A 326 -16.35 -10.04 -11.26
C ILE A 326 -16.70 -10.86 -10.01
N VAL A 327 -16.03 -10.55 -8.90
CA VAL A 327 -16.35 -11.05 -7.57
C VAL A 327 -16.56 -9.85 -6.65
N VAL A 328 -17.68 -9.81 -5.92
CA VAL A 328 -17.94 -8.76 -4.93
C VAL A 328 -18.01 -9.41 -3.55
N ALA A 329 -17.20 -8.94 -2.63
CA ALA A 329 -17.18 -9.39 -1.25
C ALA A 329 -17.60 -8.26 -0.30
N LEU A 330 -18.52 -8.55 0.61
CA LEU A 330 -18.99 -7.64 1.64
C LEU A 330 -18.52 -8.13 3.01
N PHE A 331 -17.87 -7.24 3.75
CA PHE A 331 -17.45 -7.43 5.12
C PHE A 331 -18.26 -6.49 5.99
N CYS A 332 -19.19 -7.00 6.77
CA CYS A 332 -20.17 -6.18 7.46
C CYS A 332 -20.07 -6.33 8.99
N PRO A 333 -20.31 -5.25 9.75
CA PRO A 333 -20.64 -5.38 11.17
C PRO A 333 -21.90 -6.20 11.35
N ASP A 334 -21.95 -7.10 12.34
CA ASP A 334 -23.19 -7.81 12.71
C ASP A 334 -23.95 -7.00 13.76
N LYS A 335 -24.81 -6.10 13.30
CA LYS A 335 -25.62 -5.19 14.15
C LYS A 335 -27.12 -5.39 13.88
N PRO A 336 -27.98 -5.37 14.94
CA PRO A 336 -29.44 -5.60 14.79
C PRO A 336 -30.14 -4.60 13.86
N ASP A 337 -29.73 -3.34 13.87
CA ASP A 337 -30.38 -2.25 13.16
C ASP A 337 -29.73 -1.93 11.79
N MET A 338 -28.73 -2.71 11.38
CA MET A 338 -28.07 -2.52 10.11
C MET A 338 -28.82 -3.22 8.99
N LYS A 339 -29.04 -2.50 7.89
CA LYS A 339 -29.59 -3.06 6.65
C LYS A 339 -28.47 -3.65 5.81
N TYR A 340 -28.65 -4.89 5.41
CA TYR A 340 -27.69 -5.61 4.57
C TYR A 340 -28.30 -5.81 3.19
N PRO A 341 -27.56 -5.46 2.12
CA PRO A 341 -27.99 -5.77 0.77
C PRO A 341 -27.97 -7.30 0.57
N THR A 342 -28.91 -7.77 -0.23
CA THR A 342 -28.91 -9.15 -0.73
C THR A 342 -28.01 -9.28 -1.95
N GLU A 343 -27.74 -10.52 -2.38
CA GLU A 343 -27.06 -10.79 -3.64
C GLU A 343 -27.76 -10.10 -4.82
N ALA A 344 -29.09 -10.13 -4.85
CA ALA A 344 -29.89 -9.48 -5.89
C ALA A 344 -29.74 -7.96 -5.88
N ASP A 345 -29.67 -7.34 -4.70
CA ASP A 345 -29.47 -5.89 -4.58
C ASP A 345 -28.08 -5.49 -5.12
N ILE A 346 -27.05 -6.25 -4.79
CA ILE A 346 -25.68 -5.99 -5.30
C ILE A 346 -25.63 -6.16 -6.82
N LYS A 347 -26.20 -7.22 -7.37
CA LYS A 347 -26.29 -7.41 -8.84
C LYS A 347 -27.06 -6.28 -9.51
N LYS A 348 -28.12 -5.79 -8.86
CA LYS A 348 -28.86 -4.63 -9.34
C LYS A 348 -28.00 -3.37 -9.35
N VAL A 349 -27.22 -3.11 -8.33
CA VAL A 349 -26.29 -1.96 -8.29
C VAL A 349 -25.31 -2.02 -9.46
N LEU A 350 -24.71 -3.18 -9.72
CA LEU A 350 -23.78 -3.36 -10.85
C LEU A 350 -24.48 -3.07 -12.20
N ALA A 351 -25.68 -3.59 -12.39
CA ALA A 351 -26.45 -3.38 -13.61
C ALA A 351 -26.90 -1.92 -13.78
N ASP A 352 -27.37 -1.26 -12.71
CA ASP A 352 -27.80 0.13 -12.74
C ASP A 352 -26.64 1.06 -13.11
N VAL A 353 -25.46 0.88 -12.51
CA VAL A 353 -24.25 1.66 -12.84
C VAL A 353 -23.83 1.42 -14.29
N LYS A 354 -23.91 0.18 -14.78
CA LYS A 354 -23.60 -0.16 -16.17
C LYS A 354 -24.55 0.53 -17.16
N ALA A 355 -25.81 0.72 -16.80
CA ALA A 355 -26.81 1.42 -17.61
C ALA A 355 -26.81 2.94 -17.44
N GLU A 356 -26.12 3.45 -16.42
CA GLU A 356 -26.12 4.88 -16.08
C GLU A 356 -25.42 5.71 -17.17
N LYS A 357 -25.98 6.89 -17.44
CA LYS A 357 -25.29 7.91 -18.25
C LYS A 357 -24.22 8.58 -17.39
N ILE A 358 -22.97 8.21 -17.60
CA ILE A 358 -21.83 8.74 -16.87
C ILE A 358 -21.14 9.80 -17.73
N GLU A 359 -20.79 10.93 -17.13
CA GLU A 359 -20.03 11.98 -17.81
C GLU A 359 -18.51 11.73 -17.66
N PRO A 360 -17.69 12.14 -18.64
CA PRO A 360 -16.23 12.06 -18.56
C PRO A 360 -15.67 12.73 -17.29
N TYR A 361 -14.54 12.25 -16.81
CA TYR A 361 -13.82 12.91 -15.73
C TYR A 361 -13.30 14.28 -16.19
N VAL A 362 -13.48 15.30 -15.37
CA VAL A 362 -12.99 16.66 -15.61
C VAL A 362 -11.80 16.92 -14.69
N ASP A 363 -10.62 16.95 -15.28
CA ASP A 363 -9.37 17.20 -14.56
C ASP A 363 -9.20 18.70 -14.27
N LYS A 364 -9.52 19.10 -13.04
CA LYS A 364 -9.34 20.48 -12.59
C LYS A 364 -7.92 20.64 -12.06
N VAL A 365 -7.11 21.41 -12.75
CA VAL A 365 -5.74 21.75 -12.36
C VAL A 365 -5.57 23.27 -12.41
N SER A 366 -4.86 23.82 -11.44
CA SER A 366 -4.46 25.22 -11.43
C SER A 366 -3.06 25.36 -12.01
N ASP A 367 -2.87 26.31 -12.93
CA ASP A 367 -1.57 26.69 -13.49
C ASP A 367 -0.89 27.81 -12.66
N GLU A 368 -1.47 28.21 -11.53
CA GLU A 368 -0.89 29.24 -10.68
C GLU A 368 0.39 28.73 -9.99
N PRO A 369 1.40 29.60 -9.80
CA PRO A 369 2.57 29.25 -8.99
C PRO A 369 2.17 29.15 -7.50
N LEU A 370 2.92 28.37 -6.72
CA LEU A 370 2.69 28.23 -5.26
C LEU A 370 2.68 29.60 -4.56
N LEU A 371 3.62 30.46 -4.91
CA LEU A 371 3.68 31.86 -4.46
C LEU A 371 3.51 32.81 -5.65
N LYS A 372 2.54 33.72 -5.60
CA LYS A 372 2.35 34.78 -6.61
C LYS A 372 3.46 35.80 -6.56
N GLU A 373 3.96 36.09 -5.37
CA GLU A 373 5.04 37.02 -5.12
C GLU A 373 6.11 36.38 -4.26
N THR A 374 7.36 36.50 -4.66
CA THR A 374 8.48 36.04 -3.84
C THR A 374 8.62 36.91 -2.60
N PRO A 375 8.66 36.35 -1.39
CA PRO A 375 8.86 37.11 -0.17
C PRO A 375 10.17 37.91 -0.21
N GLN A 376 10.16 39.08 0.39
CA GLN A 376 11.38 39.90 0.49
C GLN A 376 12.42 39.15 1.36
N PRO A 377 13.65 38.99 0.86
CA PRO A 377 14.66 38.21 1.58
C PRO A 377 15.09 38.91 2.88
N GLY A 378 15.16 38.15 3.97
CA GLY A 378 15.81 38.58 5.19
C GLY A 378 17.35 38.60 5.03
N LYS A 379 18.05 39.14 6.04
CA LYS A 379 19.51 39.17 6.07
C LYS A 379 20.02 38.19 7.11
N VAL A 380 21.15 37.52 6.81
CA VAL A 380 21.93 36.82 7.84
C VAL A 380 22.75 37.87 8.57
N VAL A 381 22.49 38.04 9.87
CA VAL A 381 23.20 39.05 10.71
C VAL A 381 24.34 38.46 11.53
N LYS A 382 24.34 37.11 11.72
CA LYS A 382 25.39 36.38 12.43
C LYS A 382 25.55 34.99 11.86
N THR A 383 26.79 34.52 11.77
CA THR A 383 27.14 33.14 11.42
C THR A 383 28.16 32.64 12.41
N GLU A 384 27.93 31.48 13.02
CA GLU A 384 28.82 30.89 14.03
C GLU A 384 28.83 29.36 13.93
N PRO A 385 29.93 28.72 14.38
CA PRO A 385 29.97 27.26 14.50
C PRO A 385 28.95 26.78 15.53
N GLY A 386 28.22 25.74 15.20
CA GLY A 386 27.31 25.06 16.12
C GLY A 386 27.89 23.73 16.65
N MET A 387 27.09 23.03 17.43
CA MET A 387 27.45 21.70 17.96
C MET A 387 27.53 20.66 16.82
N TYR A 388 28.36 19.64 17.03
CA TYR A 388 28.51 18.51 16.11
C TYR A 388 28.89 18.89 14.68
N GLY A 389 29.63 19.99 14.50
CA GLY A 389 30.03 20.46 13.18
C GLY A 389 28.92 21.08 12.34
N SER A 390 27.87 21.59 12.98
CA SER A 390 26.83 22.40 12.34
C SER A 390 27.25 23.86 12.20
N THR A 391 26.52 24.61 11.38
CA THR A 391 26.62 26.07 11.26
C THR A 391 25.30 26.68 11.73
N VAL A 392 25.41 27.68 12.61
CA VAL A 392 24.24 28.44 13.10
C VAL A 392 24.21 29.80 12.42
N LEU A 393 23.09 30.11 11.76
CA LEU A 393 22.81 31.40 11.17
C LEU A 393 21.76 32.11 12.03
N THR A 394 21.96 33.38 12.35
CA THR A 394 20.94 34.25 12.92
C THR A 394 20.42 35.17 11.82
N LEU A 395 19.13 35.14 11.58
CA LEU A 395 18.46 36.02 10.61
C LEU A 395 18.05 37.36 11.22
N SER A 396 17.84 38.36 10.38
CA SER A 396 17.48 39.72 10.82
C SER A 396 16.14 39.82 11.59
N ASN A 397 15.29 38.82 11.47
CA ASN A 397 14.03 38.70 12.20
C ASN A 397 14.15 37.88 13.51
N GLY A 398 15.38 37.46 13.88
CA GLY A 398 15.66 36.70 15.09
C GLY A 398 15.57 35.17 14.96
N VAL A 399 15.22 34.66 13.79
CA VAL A 399 15.17 33.20 13.54
C VAL A 399 16.60 32.64 13.54
N HIS A 400 16.81 31.52 14.24
CA HIS A 400 18.05 30.74 14.18
C HIS A 400 17.89 29.58 13.22
N VAL A 401 18.80 29.47 12.26
CA VAL A 401 18.86 28.37 11.30
C VAL A 401 20.10 27.54 11.56
N ILE A 402 19.93 26.27 11.89
CA ILE A 402 21.02 25.32 12.13
C ILE A 402 21.16 24.43 10.91
N LEU A 403 22.31 24.53 10.24
CA LEU A 403 22.62 23.74 9.06
C LEU A 403 23.62 22.63 9.42
N LYS A 404 23.28 21.39 9.08
CA LYS A 404 24.15 20.24 9.28
C LYS A 404 24.19 19.41 8.00
N GLN A 405 25.34 19.37 7.36
CA GLN A 405 25.58 18.43 6.26
C GLN A 405 25.85 17.04 6.82
N THR A 406 25.24 16.04 6.22
CA THR A 406 25.43 14.62 6.56
C THR A 406 25.54 13.80 5.27
N ASP A 407 26.03 12.59 5.40
CA ASP A 407 26.19 11.59 4.33
C ASP A 407 25.25 10.38 4.50
N PHE A 408 24.24 10.49 5.39
CA PHE A 408 23.30 9.39 5.68
C PHE A 408 22.38 9.05 4.51
N LYS A 409 22.07 10.07 3.70
CA LYS A 409 21.25 10.00 2.50
C LYS A 409 21.86 10.87 1.40
N ALA A 410 21.86 10.37 0.17
CA ALA A 410 22.43 11.11 -0.96
C ALA A 410 21.46 12.14 -1.55
N ASP A 411 20.15 11.89 -1.46
CA ASP A 411 19.12 12.69 -2.14
C ASP A 411 17.99 13.11 -1.17
N GLU A 412 18.35 13.51 0.04
CA GLU A 412 17.36 13.96 1.03
C GLU A 412 17.83 15.17 1.81
N ILE A 413 16.97 16.19 1.92
CA ILE A 413 17.09 17.28 2.88
C ILE A 413 15.93 17.13 3.86
N ARG A 414 16.23 17.09 5.15
CA ARG A 414 15.24 17.16 6.23
C ARG A 414 15.26 18.51 6.90
N MET A 415 14.10 19.07 7.11
CA MET A 415 13.90 20.31 7.84
C MET A 415 12.98 20.06 9.04
N GLN A 416 13.33 20.65 10.17
CA GLN A 416 12.45 20.76 11.31
C GLN A 416 12.55 22.18 11.86
N SER A 417 11.45 22.88 11.92
CA SER A 417 11.33 24.12 12.67
C SER A 417 10.51 23.86 13.95
N PHE A 418 10.82 24.53 15.02
CA PHE A 418 10.02 24.48 16.23
C PHE A 418 10.06 25.80 16.99
N SER A 419 8.98 26.09 17.70
CA SER A 419 8.89 27.13 18.71
C SER A 419 8.24 26.60 19.98
N ASN A 420 8.48 27.26 21.11
CA ASN A 420 7.87 26.90 22.38
C ASN A 420 6.45 27.48 22.44
N GLY A 421 5.52 26.70 23.00
CA GLY A 421 4.11 27.08 23.12
C GLY A 421 3.24 25.83 23.10
N GLY A 422 2.80 25.42 21.92
CA GLY A 422 1.94 24.27 21.73
C GLY A 422 0.59 24.44 22.42
N THR A 423 -0.05 23.33 22.77
CA THR A 423 -1.37 23.39 23.45
C THR A 423 -1.30 23.91 24.88
N SER A 424 -0.09 24.01 25.47
CA SER A 424 0.10 24.50 26.85
C SER A 424 -0.19 26.00 27.04
N VAL A 425 -0.27 26.75 25.94
CA VAL A 425 -0.61 28.20 25.99
C VAL A 425 -2.12 28.46 26.01
N PHE A 426 -2.94 27.41 25.96
CA PHE A 426 -4.40 27.49 25.96
C PHE A 426 -4.97 26.93 27.26
N ASP A 427 -6.19 27.37 27.63
CA ASP A 427 -6.92 26.81 28.74
C ASP A 427 -7.27 25.33 28.53
N ASP A 428 -7.35 24.52 29.60
CA ASP A 428 -7.63 23.08 29.54
C ASP A 428 -8.90 22.74 28.76
N LYS A 429 -9.93 23.59 28.82
CA LYS A 429 -11.18 23.41 28.05
C LYS A 429 -10.97 23.50 26.54
N ASP A 430 -9.97 24.26 26.09
CA ASP A 430 -9.67 24.49 24.67
C ASP A 430 -8.58 23.52 24.18
N ALA A 431 -7.71 23.04 25.07
CA ALA A 431 -6.61 22.13 24.72
C ALA A 431 -7.10 20.83 24.03
N LEU A 432 -8.28 20.32 24.40
CA LEU A 432 -8.88 19.16 23.76
C LEU A 432 -9.25 19.41 22.30
N GLN A 433 -9.63 20.64 21.94
CA GLN A 433 -9.99 20.99 20.57
C GLN A 433 -8.78 20.97 19.63
N PHE A 434 -7.57 21.16 20.18
CA PHE A 434 -6.34 21.20 19.39
C PHE A 434 -5.70 19.82 19.16
N LYS A 435 -6.20 18.74 19.77
CA LYS A 435 -5.65 17.39 19.58
C LYS A 435 -5.63 16.91 18.13
N MET A 436 -6.51 17.44 17.29
CA MET A 436 -6.64 17.06 15.88
C MET A 436 -6.29 18.23 14.94
N ILE A 437 -5.68 19.30 15.44
CA ILE A 437 -5.47 20.52 14.67
C ILE A 437 -4.61 20.27 13.41
N ASP A 438 -3.58 19.42 13.52
CA ASP A 438 -2.70 19.11 12.41
C ASP A 438 -3.47 18.45 11.25
N GLN A 439 -4.37 17.51 11.58
CA GLN A 439 -5.24 16.88 10.59
C GLN A 439 -6.24 17.88 9.99
N VAL A 440 -6.82 18.74 10.82
CA VAL A 440 -7.82 19.73 10.36
C VAL A 440 -7.19 20.79 9.46
N VAL A 441 -5.98 21.25 9.78
CA VAL A 441 -5.25 22.23 8.94
C VAL A 441 -4.94 21.64 7.57
N ALA A 442 -4.53 20.37 7.50
CA ALA A 442 -4.23 19.70 6.24
C ALA A 442 -5.44 19.59 5.30
N LEU A 443 -6.68 19.52 5.84
CA LEU A 443 -7.90 19.41 5.05
C LEU A 443 -8.16 20.62 4.14
N GLY A 444 -7.71 21.79 4.54
CA GLY A 444 -7.97 23.03 3.80
C GLY A 444 -7.13 23.20 2.54
N GLY A 445 -5.96 22.55 2.48
CA GLY A 445 -4.92 22.88 1.51
C GLY A 445 -4.11 24.12 1.94
N LEU A 446 -3.40 24.75 1.01
CA LEU A 446 -2.52 25.88 1.29
C LEU A 446 -2.65 26.99 0.24
N GLY A 447 -2.62 28.23 0.68
CA GLY A 447 -2.68 29.39 -0.21
C GLY A 447 -3.94 29.38 -1.08
N ASN A 448 -3.77 29.34 -2.39
CA ASN A 448 -4.88 29.28 -3.35
C ASN A 448 -5.30 27.84 -3.71
N PHE A 449 -4.59 26.83 -3.22
CA PHE A 449 -4.80 25.44 -3.62
C PHE A 449 -5.57 24.67 -2.55
N SER A 450 -6.64 24.01 -2.94
CA SER A 450 -7.33 23.03 -2.10
C SER A 450 -6.42 21.82 -1.82
N ALA A 451 -6.81 20.98 -0.87
CA ALA A 451 -6.12 19.72 -0.59
C ALA A 451 -6.14 18.74 -1.80
N ILE A 452 -7.08 18.91 -2.73
CA ILE A 452 -7.16 18.15 -3.99
C ILE A 452 -6.20 18.73 -5.06
N GLU A 453 -6.11 20.07 -5.15
CA GLU A 453 -5.30 20.72 -6.18
C GLU A 453 -3.81 20.73 -5.84
N LEU A 454 -3.46 20.86 -4.57
CA LEU A 454 -2.06 20.97 -4.14
C LEU A 454 -1.20 19.77 -4.58
N PRO A 455 -1.60 18.49 -4.41
CA PRO A 455 -0.84 17.36 -4.92
C PRO A 455 -0.67 17.39 -6.44
N LYS A 456 -1.68 17.90 -7.20
CA LYS A 456 -1.60 18.00 -8.66
C LYS A 456 -0.53 19.02 -9.10
N VAL A 457 -0.40 20.13 -8.37
CA VAL A 457 0.64 21.16 -8.62
C VAL A 457 2.04 20.69 -8.22
N LEU A 458 2.11 19.78 -7.25
CA LEU A 458 3.38 19.19 -6.76
C LEU A 458 3.81 17.95 -7.52
N ALA A 459 3.05 17.49 -8.50
CA ALA A 459 3.38 16.29 -9.27
C ALA A 459 4.81 16.34 -9.87
N GLY A 460 5.54 15.23 -9.77
CA GLY A 460 6.94 15.14 -10.18
C GLY A 460 7.95 15.75 -9.20
N LYS A 461 7.51 16.23 -8.04
CA LYS A 461 8.37 16.74 -6.98
C LYS A 461 8.43 15.77 -5.80
N VAL A 462 9.62 15.60 -5.26
CA VAL A 462 9.83 14.83 -4.02
C VAL A 462 9.91 15.83 -2.88
N VAL A 463 8.76 16.20 -2.34
CA VAL A 463 8.67 17.26 -1.33
C VAL A 463 7.49 17.03 -0.37
N SER A 464 7.70 17.35 0.91
CA SER A 464 6.65 17.46 1.91
C SER A 464 6.94 18.61 2.88
N ALA A 465 5.89 19.23 3.41
CA ALA A 465 5.96 20.15 4.54
C ALA A 465 4.63 20.06 5.32
N GLU A 466 4.71 19.84 6.62
CA GLU A 466 3.57 19.61 7.50
C GLU A 466 3.72 20.37 8.81
N SER A 467 2.63 20.94 9.29
CA SER A 467 2.58 21.55 10.64
C SER A 467 2.35 20.46 11.69
N SER A 468 2.84 20.69 12.89
CA SER A 468 2.62 19.83 14.05
C SER A 468 2.52 20.65 15.33
N VAL A 469 1.43 20.48 16.08
CA VAL A 469 1.20 21.13 17.37
C VAL A 469 1.19 20.07 18.47
N ARG A 470 2.17 20.17 19.39
CA ARG A 470 2.31 19.28 20.53
C ARG A 470 1.97 20.02 21.82
N THR A 471 2.15 19.36 22.97
CA THR A 471 1.82 19.97 24.26
C THR A 471 2.62 21.24 24.53
N LEU A 472 3.94 21.24 24.31
CA LEU A 472 4.85 22.33 24.66
C LEU A 472 5.49 23.04 23.46
N THR A 473 5.25 22.55 22.24
CA THR A 473 5.90 23.05 21.03
C THR A 473 4.97 23.01 19.83
N GLU A 474 5.15 23.94 18.93
CA GLU A 474 4.68 23.84 17.53
C GLU A 474 5.86 23.71 16.59
N ALA A 475 5.66 22.97 15.51
CA ALA A 475 6.70 22.64 14.54
C ALA A 475 6.19 22.67 13.11
N VAL A 476 7.09 22.88 12.16
CA VAL A 476 6.91 22.49 10.76
C VAL A 476 8.01 21.50 10.42
N ASN A 477 7.61 20.33 9.96
CA ASN A 477 8.51 19.28 9.49
C ASN A 477 8.48 19.25 7.96
N GLY A 478 9.63 19.16 7.33
CA GLY A 478 9.74 19.08 5.88
C GLY A 478 10.77 18.04 5.45
N SER A 479 10.56 17.47 4.27
CA SER A 479 11.51 16.61 3.59
C SER A 479 11.45 16.86 2.09
N CYS A 480 12.60 16.89 1.41
CA CYS A 480 12.62 17.02 -0.03
C CYS A 480 13.90 16.43 -0.63
N ALA A 481 13.85 16.15 -1.95
CA ALA A 481 15.09 16.03 -2.74
C ALA A 481 15.79 17.41 -2.82
N PRO A 482 17.13 17.47 -2.94
CA PRO A 482 17.86 18.75 -3.03
C PRO A 482 17.33 19.70 -4.12
N LYS A 483 16.90 19.16 -5.27
CA LYS A 483 16.33 19.94 -6.37
C LYS A 483 14.99 20.61 -6.02
N ASP A 484 14.26 20.09 -5.03
CA ASP A 484 12.93 20.55 -4.61
C ASP A 484 12.96 21.41 -3.33
N LEU A 485 14.17 21.82 -2.86
CA LEU A 485 14.34 22.61 -1.65
C LEU A 485 13.53 23.91 -1.67
N GLU A 486 13.54 24.63 -2.79
CA GLU A 486 12.76 25.87 -2.94
C GLU A 486 11.26 25.58 -2.74
N THR A 487 10.75 24.52 -3.34
CA THR A 487 9.35 24.11 -3.18
C THR A 487 9.01 23.80 -1.72
N MET A 488 9.89 23.08 -1.00
CA MET A 488 9.70 22.81 0.44
C MET A 488 9.63 24.11 1.26
N LEU A 489 10.50 25.06 0.96
CA LEU A 489 10.49 26.36 1.64
C LEU A 489 9.25 27.22 1.29
N GLN A 490 8.77 27.14 0.04
CA GLN A 490 7.50 27.78 -0.36
C GLN A 490 6.30 27.19 0.38
N LEU A 491 6.21 25.86 0.49
CA LEU A 491 5.17 25.19 1.27
C LEU A 491 5.25 25.58 2.75
N THR A 492 6.46 25.61 3.32
CA THR A 492 6.68 26.07 4.69
C THR A 492 6.20 27.49 4.90
N TYR A 493 6.53 28.38 3.97
CA TYR A 493 6.06 29.78 4.02
C TYR A 493 4.54 29.86 4.00
N LEU A 494 3.88 29.09 3.13
CA LEU A 494 2.41 29.04 3.06
C LEU A 494 1.77 28.48 4.33
N LEU A 495 2.38 27.51 4.99
CA LEU A 495 1.90 26.98 6.28
C LEU A 495 1.84 28.07 7.34
N PHE A 496 2.80 29.00 7.36
CA PHE A 496 2.83 30.11 8.32
C PHE A 496 1.94 31.30 7.91
N THR A 497 1.75 31.56 6.61
CA THR A 497 1.17 32.82 6.14
C THR A 497 -0.20 32.68 5.50
N ALA A 498 -0.52 31.50 4.98
CA ALA A 498 -1.73 31.30 4.20
C ALA A 498 -2.32 29.87 4.41
N PRO A 499 -2.53 29.43 5.67
CA PRO A 499 -3.31 28.22 5.90
C PRO A 499 -4.73 28.45 5.38
N ARG A 500 -5.24 27.47 4.64
CA ARG A 500 -6.55 27.56 4.01
C ARG A 500 -7.59 26.82 4.85
N THR A 501 -8.80 27.33 4.90
CA THR A 501 -9.95 26.64 5.50
C THR A 501 -10.91 26.16 4.41
N ASP A 502 -11.42 24.93 4.57
CA ASP A 502 -12.42 24.35 3.70
C ASP A 502 -13.53 23.71 4.54
N GLN A 503 -14.69 24.38 4.56
CA GLN A 503 -15.82 23.94 5.39
C GLN A 503 -16.36 22.58 4.95
N ALA A 504 -16.40 22.31 3.64
CA ALA A 504 -16.91 21.04 3.10
C ALA A 504 -15.98 19.88 3.48
N ALA A 505 -14.67 20.06 3.34
CA ALA A 505 -13.67 19.09 3.75
C ALA A 505 -13.71 18.83 5.28
N PHE A 506 -13.91 19.89 6.08
CA PHE A 506 -14.06 19.76 7.54
C PHE A 506 -15.34 19.01 7.93
N ASP A 507 -16.47 19.26 7.29
CA ASP A 507 -17.72 18.56 7.57
C ASP A 507 -17.63 17.09 7.16
N SER A 508 -16.95 16.78 6.06
CA SER A 508 -16.62 15.42 5.65
C SER A 508 -15.73 14.73 6.69
N PHE A 509 -14.66 15.36 7.12
CA PHE A 509 -13.77 14.85 8.18
C PHE A 509 -14.54 14.57 9.48
N LYS A 510 -15.35 15.53 9.94
CA LYS A 510 -16.17 15.37 11.14
C LYS A 510 -17.14 14.18 11.04
N SER A 511 -17.72 13.97 9.87
CA SER A 511 -18.60 12.82 9.61
C SER A 511 -17.84 11.49 9.68
N ARG A 512 -16.64 11.41 9.09
CA ARG A 512 -15.77 10.23 9.16
C ARG A 512 -15.33 9.93 10.60
N MET A 513 -14.89 10.95 11.33
CA MET A 513 -14.48 10.81 12.73
C MET A 513 -15.61 10.33 13.63
N LYS A 514 -16.83 10.85 13.44
CA LYS A 514 -18.00 10.38 14.18
C LYS A 514 -18.27 8.90 13.92
N ALA A 515 -18.17 8.45 12.66
CA ALA A 515 -18.35 7.05 12.30
C ALA A 515 -17.28 6.15 12.94
N GLN A 516 -16.03 6.59 12.99
CA GLN A 516 -14.95 5.85 13.65
C GLN A 516 -15.16 5.77 15.17
N LEU A 517 -15.48 6.90 15.82
CA LEU A 517 -15.70 6.95 17.27
C LEU A 517 -16.90 6.12 17.71
N ALA A 518 -17.98 6.08 16.94
CA ALA A 518 -19.15 5.28 17.26
C ALA A 518 -18.87 3.76 17.30
N ASN A 519 -17.78 3.33 16.71
CA ASN A 519 -17.37 1.92 16.64
C ASN A 519 -16.20 1.56 17.56
N LEU A 520 -15.63 2.53 18.29
CA LEU A 520 -14.49 2.26 19.19
C LEU A 520 -14.83 1.30 20.33
N GLU A 521 -16.06 1.35 20.85
CA GLU A 521 -16.50 0.45 21.93
C GLU A 521 -16.69 -1.01 21.45
N ALA A 522 -16.77 -1.23 20.14
CA ALA A 522 -16.87 -2.57 19.57
C ALA A 522 -15.50 -3.27 19.40
N ASN A 523 -14.40 -2.54 19.65
CA ASN A 523 -13.04 -3.12 19.54
C ASN A 523 -12.62 -3.68 20.92
N PRO A 524 -12.36 -4.99 21.03
CA PRO A 524 -11.92 -5.61 22.29
C PRO A 524 -10.44 -5.33 22.65
N GLN A 525 -9.69 -4.57 21.85
CA GLN A 525 -8.28 -4.21 22.10
C GLN A 525 -8.14 -2.90 22.88
#